data_592020652264c5e5a845dde011d064c0
#
_entry.id   592020652264c5e5a845dde011d064c0
#
_cell.length_a   1.000
_cell.length_b   1.000
_cell.length_c   1.000
_cell.angle_alpha   90.00
_cell.angle_beta   90.00
_cell.angle_gamma   90.00
#
_symmetry.space_group_name_H-M   'P 1'
#
loop_
_entity.id
_entity.type
_entity.pdbx_description
1 polymer ?
#
loop_
_entity_poly.entity_id
_entity_poly.type
_entity_poly.pdbx_seq_one_letter_code
_entity_poly.pdbx_strand_id
1 'polypeptide(L)'
;MAIANKVQPAKAAAIESAKQTLGEYNDFIFANYRGLTVEQITTLRDKLRENNATIKVIKNNFAKIAFKDLNVENVEDYLSGPTAIAMAKEDSNEAAKILFDFAKDVPALEIKGGYVNKEIYDAAKIEAYSKVPGKKQLIAMLMSAIKGPAQKLAATLQAYVEKLEKEGPAAAAPKAEAAPAEAAPAAEAPAAEAAPAAE
;
A
#
# COMPACT_ATOMS: atom_id res chain seq x y z
N MET A 1 -15.55 -46.33 9.96
CA MET A 1 -14.68 -46.59 8.79
C MET A 1 -13.93 -45.34 8.44
N ALA A 2 -12.66 -45.23 8.81
CA ALA A 2 -11.81 -44.12 8.47
C ALA A 2 -11.45 -44.21 6.99
N ILE A 3 -12.05 -43.36 6.15
CA ILE A 3 -11.60 -43.20 4.77
C ILE A 3 -10.24 -42.49 4.87
N ALA A 4 -9.18 -43.26 4.85
CA ALA A 4 -7.84 -42.79 4.71
C ALA A 4 -7.78 -41.95 3.43
N ASN A 5 -7.77 -40.65 3.58
CA ASN A 5 -7.68 -39.66 2.49
C ASN A 5 -6.26 -39.80 1.89
N LYS A 6 -6.05 -40.83 1.05
CA LYS A 6 -4.78 -41.09 0.39
C LYS A 6 -4.56 -39.98 -0.63
N VAL A 7 -3.97 -38.87 -0.16
CA VAL A 7 -3.61 -37.76 -1.02
C VAL A 7 -2.69 -38.27 -2.11
N GLN A 8 -3.12 -38.15 -3.37
CA GLN A 8 -2.30 -38.58 -4.50
C GLN A 8 -0.93 -37.88 -4.46
N PRO A 9 0.17 -38.55 -4.71
CA PRO A 9 1.51 -37.99 -4.59
C PRO A 9 1.71 -36.72 -5.40
N ALA A 10 1.07 -36.62 -6.57
CA ALA A 10 1.10 -35.41 -7.40
C ALA A 10 0.40 -34.18 -6.72
N LYS A 11 -0.66 -34.41 -5.92
CA LYS A 11 -1.34 -33.34 -5.18
C LYS A 11 -0.52 -32.94 -3.97
N ALA A 12 0.14 -33.89 -3.29
CA ALA A 12 1.03 -33.61 -2.18
C ALA A 12 2.21 -32.74 -2.64
N ALA A 13 2.87 -33.11 -3.73
CA ALA A 13 3.96 -32.33 -4.31
C ALA A 13 3.52 -30.91 -4.73
N ALA A 14 2.31 -30.76 -5.29
CA ALA A 14 1.79 -29.44 -5.67
C ALA A 14 1.48 -28.55 -4.44
N ILE A 15 0.99 -29.13 -3.34
CA ILE A 15 0.79 -28.40 -2.08
C ILE A 15 2.13 -28.01 -1.46
N GLU A 16 3.10 -28.89 -1.50
CA GLU A 16 4.44 -28.62 -0.97
C GLU A 16 5.16 -27.53 -1.77
N SER A 17 5.09 -27.56 -3.10
CA SER A 17 5.59 -26.47 -3.95
C SER A 17 4.89 -25.14 -3.67
N ALA A 18 3.57 -25.15 -3.44
CA ALA A 18 2.82 -23.96 -3.06
C ALA A 18 3.26 -23.43 -1.69
N LYS A 19 3.45 -24.31 -0.69
CA LYS A 19 3.97 -23.94 0.63
C LYS A 19 5.37 -23.33 0.57
N GLN A 20 6.29 -23.95 -0.16
CA GLN A 20 7.64 -23.42 -0.35
C GLN A 20 7.61 -22.04 -0.99
N THR A 21 6.82 -21.88 -2.05
CA THR A 21 6.68 -20.58 -2.72
C THR A 21 6.05 -19.52 -1.80
N LEU A 22 5.00 -19.86 -1.06
CA LEU A 22 4.34 -18.91 -0.15
C LEU A 22 5.20 -18.61 1.08
N GLY A 23 5.96 -19.58 1.57
CA GLY A 23 6.84 -19.40 2.74
C GLY A 23 8.03 -18.44 2.51
N GLU A 24 8.38 -18.15 1.24
CA GLU A 24 9.42 -17.19 0.89
C GLU A 24 8.97 -15.74 0.99
N TYR A 25 7.66 -15.48 1.09
CA TYR A 25 7.07 -14.16 1.05
C TYR A 25 6.23 -13.92 2.31
N ASN A 26 6.19 -12.67 2.74
CA ASN A 26 5.46 -12.27 3.95
C ASN A 26 4.10 -11.66 3.64
N ASP A 27 3.98 -10.99 2.52
CA ASP A 27 2.81 -10.21 2.15
C ASP A 27 2.15 -10.75 0.88
N PHE A 28 0.83 -10.82 0.91
CA PHE A 28 0.01 -11.41 -0.16
C PHE A 28 -1.12 -10.46 -0.56
N ILE A 29 -1.28 -10.22 -1.86
CA ILE A 29 -2.38 -9.44 -2.41
C ILE A 29 -3.17 -10.33 -3.37
N PHE A 30 -4.48 -10.41 -3.18
CA PHE A 30 -5.40 -11.24 -3.95
C PHE A 30 -6.09 -10.39 -5.02
N ALA A 31 -5.94 -10.79 -6.27
CA ALA A 31 -6.55 -10.12 -7.39
C ALA A 31 -7.31 -11.09 -8.29
N ASN A 32 -8.41 -10.63 -8.88
CA ASN A 32 -9.12 -11.35 -9.92
C ASN A 32 -8.42 -11.11 -11.26
N TYR A 33 -7.99 -12.17 -11.92
CA TYR A 33 -7.28 -12.07 -13.21
C TYR A 33 -8.17 -12.38 -14.43
N ARG A 34 -9.48 -12.58 -14.22
CA ARG A 34 -10.39 -12.94 -15.28
C ARG A 34 -10.57 -11.77 -16.26
N GLY A 35 -10.38 -12.04 -17.55
CA GLY A 35 -10.51 -11.02 -18.60
C GLY A 35 -9.20 -10.35 -18.98
N LEU A 36 -8.07 -10.68 -18.35
CA LEU A 36 -6.76 -10.20 -18.74
C LEU A 36 -6.22 -10.96 -19.96
N THR A 37 -5.60 -10.23 -20.88
CA THR A 37 -4.87 -10.85 -22.00
C THR A 37 -3.51 -11.36 -21.53
N VAL A 38 -2.91 -12.28 -22.33
CA VAL A 38 -1.59 -12.84 -22.01
C VAL A 38 -0.51 -11.76 -21.99
N GLU A 39 -0.59 -10.76 -22.89
CA GLU A 39 0.34 -9.65 -22.95
C GLU A 39 0.26 -8.80 -21.67
N GLN A 40 -0.96 -8.49 -21.21
CA GLN A 40 -1.19 -7.73 -19.99
C GLN A 40 -0.64 -8.42 -18.74
N ILE A 41 -0.86 -9.75 -18.63
CA ILE A 41 -0.31 -10.52 -17.51
C ILE A 41 1.22 -10.57 -17.57
N THR A 42 1.81 -10.63 -18.76
CA THR A 42 3.27 -10.64 -18.91
C THR A 42 3.85 -9.28 -18.50
N THR A 43 3.30 -8.19 -19.00
CA THR A 43 3.70 -6.83 -18.61
C THR A 43 3.57 -6.60 -17.10
N LEU A 44 2.48 -7.09 -16.50
CA LEU A 44 2.29 -7.01 -15.05
C LEU A 44 3.35 -7.82 -14.28
N ARG A 45 3.70 -9.01 -14.75
CA ARG A 45 4.76 -9.82 -14.15
C ARG A 45 6.12 -9.15 -14.21
N ASP A 46 6.44 -8.50 -15.33
CA ASP A 46 7.72 -7.82 -15.50
C ASP A 46 7.82 -6.61 -14.57
N LYS A 47 6.79 -5.78 -14.51
CA LYS A 47 6.72 -4.64 -13.56
C LYS A 47 6.82 -5.09 -12.09
N LEU A 48 6.19 -6.21 -11.71
CA LEU A 48 6.27 -6.73 -10.35
C LEU A 48 7.66 -7.29 -10.05
N ARG A 49 8.33 -7.96 -11.00
CA ARG A 49 9.69 -8.49 -10.84
C ARG A 49 10.72 -7.39 -10.60
N GLU A 50 10.58 -6.25 -11.25
CA GLU A 50 11.45 -5.08 -11.03
C GLU A 50 11.43 -4.62 -9.56
N ASN A 51 10.31 -4.84 -8.87
CA ASN A 51 10.10 -4.48 -7.47
C ASN A 51 10.12 -5.69 -6.50
N ASN A 52 10.85 -6.75 -6.84
CA ASN A 52 11.01 -7.96 -6.02
C ASN A 52 9.68 -8.62 -5.60
N ALA A 53 8.62 -8.39 -6.38
CA ALA A 53 7.31 -9.01 -6.21
C ALA A 53 7.05 -10.03 -7.32
N THR A 54 6.22 -11.01 -7.05
CA THR A 54 5.88 -12.05 -8.03
C THR A 54 4.40 -12.32 -8.00
N ILE A 55 3.77 -12.48 -9.17
CA ILE A 55 2.37 -12.91 -9.27
C ILE A 55 2.30 -14.36 -9.75
N LYS A 56 1.58 -15.20 -9.01
CA LYS A 56 1.32 -16.60 -9.38
C LYS A 56 -0.17 -16.91 -9.27
N VAL A 57 -0.63 -17.78 -10.14
CA VAL A 57 -1.97 -18.36 -10.08
C VAL A 57 -1.86 -19.75 -9.47
N ILE A 58 -2.46 -19.93 -8.30
CA ILE A 58 -2.45 -21.19 -7.57
C ILE A 58 -3.90 -21.67 -7.44
N LYS A 59 -4.11 -22.97 -7.48
CA LYS A 59 -5.45 -23.54 -7.27
C LYS A 59 -5.93 -23.22 -5.86
N ASN A 60 -7.13 -22.61 -5.72
CA ASN A 60 -7.68 -22.11 -4.46
C ASN A 60 -7.59 -23.12 -3.31
N ASN A 61 -7.93 -24.39 -3.56
CA ASN A 61 -7.87 -25.43 -2.54
C ASN A 61 -6.45 -25.70 -2.04
N PHE A 62 -5.43 -25.58 -2.90
CA PHE A 62 -4.03 -25.75 -2.49
C PHE A 62 -3.55 -24.52 -1.72
N ALA A 63 -3.95 -23.33 -2.16
CA ALA A 63 -3.66 -22.10 -1.46
C ALA A 63 -4.28 -22.11 -0.04
N LYS A 64 -5.56 -22.50 0.09
CA LYS A 64 -6.24 -22.60 1.40
C LYS A 64 -5.49 -23.52 2.37
N ILE A 65 -5.03 -24.68 1.91
CA ILE A 65 -4.28 -25.61 2.76
C ILE A 65 -2.93 -25.00 3.15
N ALA A 66 -2.23 -24.37 2.21
CA ALA A 66 -0.94 -23.76 2.46
C ALA A 66 -1.03 -22.59 3.44
N PHE A 67 -2.07 -21.74 3.33
CA PHE A 67 -2.29 -20.62 4.27
C PHE A 67 -2.69 -21.09 5.68
N LYS A 68 -3.47 -22.18 5.79
CA LYS A 68 -3.78 -22.81 7.10
C LYS A 68 -2.52 -23.28 7.80
N ASP A 69 -1.62 -23.91 7.08
CA ASP A 69 -0.34 -24.39 7.63
C ASP A 69 0.61 -23.25 8.00
N LEU A 70 0.48 -22.07 7.36
CA LEU A 70 1.19 -20.84 7.70
C LEU A 70 0.51 -20.01 8.81
N ASN A 71 -0.56 -20.55 9.44
CA ASN A 71 -1.35 -19.87 10.46
C ASN A 71 -1.93 -18.51 10.02
N VAL A 72 -2.27 -18.39 8.74
CA VAL A 72 -2.95 -17.21 8.19
C VAL A 72 -4.45 -17.51 8.17
N GLU A 73 -5.16 -16.98 9.15
CA GLU A 73 -6.60 -17.15 9.28
C GLU A 73 -7.36 -16.12 8.42
N ASN A 74 -8.63 -16.38 8.12
CA ASN A 74 -9.57 -15.49 7.42
C ASN A 74 -9.20 -15.09 5.97
N VAL A 75 -8.30 -15.82 5.30
CA VAL A 75 -7.97 -15.61 3.88
C VAL A 75 -8.91 -16.39 2.95
N GLU A 76 -9.70 -17.30 3.52
CA GLU A 76 -10.56 -18.22 2.75
C GLU A 76 -11.60 -17.50 1.88
N ASP A 77 -12.12 -16.36 2.36
CA ASP A 77 -13.13 -15.56 1.68
C ASP A 77 -12.59 -14.93 0.38
N TYR A 78 -11.32 -14.53 0.38
CA TYR A 78 -10.67 -13.93 -0.79
C TYR A 78 -10.22 -14.98 -1.83
N LEU A 79 -10.12 -16.24 -1.43
CA LEU A 79 -9.78 -17.38 -2.30
C LEU A 79 -11.02 -18.03 -2.93
N SER A 80 -12.04 -17.22 -3.24
CA SER A 80 -13.23 -17.64 -4.01
C SER A 80 -13.11 -17.17 -5.46
N GLY A 81 -13.45 -18.04 -6.41
CA GLY A 81 -13.39 -17.76 -7.86
C GLY A 81 -11.95 -17.65 -8.43
N PRO A 82 -11.78 -17.01 -9.59
CA PRO A 82 -10.47 -16.86 -10.22
C PRO A 82 -9.62 -15.87 -9.41
N THR A 83 -8.54 -16.36 -8.82
CA THR A 83 -7.68 -15.57 -7.96
C THR A 83 -6.22 -15.77 -8.32
N ALA A 84 -5.53 -14.68 -8.59
CA ALA A 84 -4.09 -14.59 -8.67
C ALA A 84 -3.57 -14.04 -7.34
N ILE A 85 -2.43 -14.55 -6.90
CA ILE A 85 -1.78 -14.12 -5.66
C ILE A 85 -0.51 -13.38 -6.06
N ALA A 86 -0.48 -12.08 -5.77
CA ALA A 86 0.74 -11.30 -5.84
C ALA A 86 1.45 -11.37 -4.49
N MET A 87 2.73 -11.67 -4.51
CA MET A 87 3.56 -11.94 -3.34
C MET A 87 4.70 -10.95 -3.31
N ALA A 88 4.93 -10.31 -2.16
CA ALA A 88 6.03 -9.39 -1.95
C ALA A 88 6.88 -9.82 -0.75
N LYS A 89 8.21 -9.56 -0.80
CA LYS A 89 9.15 -9.90 0.28
C LYS A 89 9.30 -8.78 1.29
N GLU A 90 9.53 -7.55 0.82
CA GLU A 90 9.87 -6.40 1.67
C GLU A 90 8.99 -5.18 1.42
N ASP A 91 8.75 -4.83 0.17
CA ASP A 91 8.05 -3.60 -0.22
C ASP A 91 6.66 -3.89 -0.81
N SER A 92 5.75 -4.37 0.04
CA SER A 92 4.36 -4.66 -0.33
C SER A 92 3.59 -3.43 -0.83
N ASN A 93 3.97 -2.22 -0.37
CA ASN A 93 3.39 -0.97 -0.83
C ASN A 93 3.64 -0.73 -2.32
N GLU A 94 4.86 -1.00 -2.80
CA GLU A 94 5.20 -0.84 -4.22
C GLU A 94 4.46 -1.85 -5.08
N ALA A 95 4.35 -3.10 -4.61
CA ALA A 95 3.56 -4.12 -5.29
C ALA A 95 2.07 -3.75 -5.35
N ALA A 96 1.49 -3.24 -4.24
CA ALA A 96 0.13 -2.74 -4.21
C ALA A 96 -0.08 -1.58 -5.19
N LYS A 97 0.84 -0.60 -5.21
CA LYS A 97 0.79 0.55 -6.11
C LYS A 97 0.78 0.11 -7.57
N ILE A 98 1.68 -0.80 -7.97
CA ILE A 98 1.74 -1.32 -9.34
C ILE A 98 0.43 -2.00 -9.72
N LEU A 99 -0.15 -2.81 -8.82
CA LEU A 99 -1.42 -3.49 -9.07
C LEU A 99 -2.57 -2.48 -9.24
N PHE A 100 -2.65 -1.43 -8.42
CA PHE A 100 -3.67 -0.40 -8.55
C PHE A 100 -3.49 0.49 -9.78
N ASP A 101 -2.26 0.86 -10.11
CA ASP A 101 -1.99 1.63 -11.32
C ASP A 101 -2.33 0.80 -12.58
N PHE A 102 -2.01 -0.49 -12.56
CA PHE A 102 -2.41 -1.40 -13.64
C PHE A 102 -3.92 -1.64 -13.69
N ALA A 103 -4.61 -1.68 -12.54
CA ALA A 103 -6.07 -1.80 -12.50
C ALA A 103 -6.78 -0.56 -13.06
N LYS A 104 -6.16 0.63 -13.01
CA LYS A 104 -6.69 1.83 -13.68
C LYS A 104 -6.59 1.73 -15.20
N ASP A 105 -5.46 1.18 -15.70
CA ASP A 105 -5.24 0.98 -17.13
C ASP A 105 -6.11 -0.15 -17.69
N VAL A 106 -6.34 -1.19 -16.88
CA VAL A 106 -7.04 -2.41 -17.27
C VAL A 106 -8.14 -2.73 -16.24
N PRO A 107 -9.40 -2.33 -16.48
CA PRO A 107 -10.50 -2.51 -15.53
C PRO A 107 -10.89 -3.98 -15.31
N ALA A 108 -10.32 -4.91 -16.07
CA ALA A 108 -10.51 -6.35 -15.86
C ALA A 108 -9.75 -6.89 -14.62
N LEU A 109 -8.77 -6.15 -14.09
CA LEU A 109 -8.06 -6.51 -12.87
C LEU A 109 -8.80 -5.92 -11.66
N GLU A 110 -9.44 -6.76 -10.87
CA GLU A 110 -10.10 -6.37 -9.62
C GLU A 110 -9.28 -6.85 -8.42
N ILE A 111 -8.96 -5.97 -7.51
CA ILE A 111 -8.28 -6.33 -6.27
C ILE A 111 -9.33 -6.70 -5.24
N LYS A 112 -9.27 -7.92 -4.72
CA LYS A 112 -10.22 -8.43 -3.74
C LYS A 112 -9.85 -8.04 -2.32
N GLY A 113 -8.57 -8.09 -2.01
CA GLY A 113 -8.05 -7.85 -0.68
C GLY A 113 -6.59 -8.28 -0.59
N GLY A 114 -6.04 -8.26 0.61
CA GLY A 114 -4.69 -8.74 0.84
C GLY A 114 -4.39 -9.00 2.29
N TYR A 115 -3.31 -9.71 2.50
CA TYR A 115 -2.74 -10.00 3.81
C TYR A 115 -1.37 -9.34 3.86
N VAL A 116 -1.25 -8.29 4.66
CA VAL A 116 -0.06 -7.46 4.76
C VAL A 116 0.27 -7.22 6.23
N ASN A 117 1.53 -7.38 6.61
CA ASN A 117 1.99 -7.20 8.00
C ASN A 117 1.18 -8.03 9.03
N LYS A 118 0.74 -9.23 8.67
CA LYS A 118 -0.08 -10.13 9.49
C LYS A 118 -1.52 -9.64 9.75
N GLU A 119 -1.98 -8.66 9.01
CA GLU A 119 -3.35 -8.16 9.07
C GLU A 119 -4.03 -8.32 7.71
N ILE A 120 -5.35 -8.48 7.76
CA ILE A 120 -6.18 -8.59 6.56
C ILE A 120 -6.66 -7.19 6.18
N TYR A 121 -6.43 -6.85 4.93
CA TYR A 121 -6.86 -5.60 4.33
C TYR A 121 -7.91 -5.87 3.26
N ASP A 122 -9.06 -5.19 3.38
CA ASP A 122 -10.07 -5.15 2.33
C ASP A 122 -9.60 -4.30 1.15
N ALA A 123 -10.28 -4.40 0.01
CA ALA A 123 -9.93 -3.67 -1.20
C ALA A 123 -9.77 -2.15 -0.96
N ALA A 124 -10.65 -1.54 -0.17
CA ALA A 124 -10.59 -0.11 0.16
C ALA A 124 -9.34 0.25 1.01
N LYS A 125 -8.98 -0.61 1.96
CA LYS A 125 -7.79 -0.42 2.79
C LYS A 125 -6.51 -0.60 1.98
N ILE A 126 -6.47 -1.56 1.05
CA ILE A 126 -5.30 -1.75 0.16
C ILE A 126 -5.17 -0.58 -0.80
N GLU A 127 -6.28 0.02 -1.26
CA GLU A 127 -6.22 1.25 -2.05
C GLU A 127 -5.57 2.40 -1.27
N ALA A 128 -5.95 2.60 -0.01
CA ALA A 128 -5.30 3.58 0.85
C ALA A 128 -3.81 3.24 1.07
N TYR A 129 -3.49 1.96 1.25
CA TYR A 129 -2.13 1.45 1.40
C TYR A 129 -1.28 1.66 0.14
N SER A 130 -1.84 1.52 -1.04
CA SER A 130 -1.14 1.77 -2.32
C SER A 130 -0.74 3.24 -2.51
N LYS A 131 -1.45 4.17 -1.86
CA LYS A 131 -1.12 5.60 -1.87
C LYS A 131 0.10 5.94 -1.01
N VAL A 132 0.46 5.05 -0.09
CA VAL A 132 1.63 5.22 0.78
C VAL A 132 2.90 4.92 -0.02
N PRO A 133 3.89 5.83 -0.04
CA PRO A 133 5.15 5.60 -0.74
C PRO A 133 5.95 4.45 -0.13
N GLY A 134 6.84 3.84 -0.90
CA GLY A 134 7.74 2.78 -0.43
C GLY A 134 8.62 3.23 0.74
N LYS A 135 9.14 2.30 1.52
CA LYS A 135 9.94 2.53 2.73
C LYS A 135 11.08 3.53 2.52
N LYS A 136 11.81 3.43 1.41
CA LYS A 136 12.91 4.33 1.05
C LYS A 136 12.43 5.77 0.86
N GLN A 137 11.28 5.94 0.20
CA GLN A 137 10.68 7.26 -0.04
C GLN A 137 10.14 7.87 1.26
N LEU A 138 9.55 7.07 2.16
CA LEU A 138 9.11 7.52 3.48
C LEU A 138 10.29 8.06 4.32
N ILE A 139 11.40 7.35 4.33
CA ILE A 139 12.62 7.80 5.02
C ILE A 139 13.14 9.10 4.39
N ALA A 140 13.17 9.20 3.06
CA ALA A 140 13.57 10.43 2.37
C ALA A 140 12.65 11.62 2.70
N MET A 141 11.33 11.40 2.76
CA MET A 141 10.37 12.43 3.17
C MET A 141 10.60 12.87 4.62
N LEU A 142 10.83 11.93 5.54
CA LEU A 142 11.15 12.24 6.93
C LEU A 142 12.44 13.08 7.03
N MET A 143 13.50 12.68 6.33
CA MET A 143 14.75 13.44 6.28
C MET A 143 14.54 14.84 5.68
N SER A 144 13.74 14.97 4.63
CA SER A 144 13.37 16.24 4.02
C SER A 144 12.58 17.13 4.98
N ALA A 145 11.64 16.56 5.75
CA ALA A 145 10.88 17.29 6.75
C ALA A 145 11.77 17.87 7.86
N ILE A 146 12.76 17.09 8.32
CA ILE A 146 13.72 17.55 9.35
C ILE A 146 14.63 18.66 8.80
N LYS A 147 15.10 18.55 7.54
CA LYS A 147 15.96 19.54 6.89
C LYS A 147 15.20 20.75 6.33
N GLY A 148 13.87 20.63 6.18
CA GLY A 148 13.01 21.63 5.55
C GLY A 148 13.14 23.04 6.12
N PRO A 149 13.10 23.25 7.45
CA PRO A 149 13.28 24.58 8.03
C PRO A 149 14.62 25.23 7.69
N ALA A 150 15.70 24.45 7.75
CA ALA A 150 17.04 24.97 7.42
C ALA A 150 17.19 25.28 5.92
N GLN A 151 16.63 24.44 5.05
CA GLN A 151 16.62 24.67 3.60
C GLN A 151 15.79 25.89 3.22
N LYS A 152 14.61 26.09 3.84
CA LYS A 152 13.79 27.28 3.63
C LYS A 152 14.53 28.53 4.04
N LEU A 153 15.20 28.52 5.19
CA LEU A 153 16.01 29.65 5.65
C LEU A 153 17.15 29.97 4.66
N ALA A 154 17.89 28.95 4.24
CA ALA A 154 18.95 29.13 3.26
C ALA A 154 18.44 29.68 1.92
N ALA A 155 17.31 29.15 1.43
CA ALA A 155 16.70 29.63 0.20
C ALA A 155 16.19 31.08 0.31
N THR A 156 15.61 31.48 1.45
CA THR A 156 15.20 32.88 1.66
C THR A 156 16.40 33.83 1.74
N LEU A 157 17.49 33.42 2.38
CA LEU A 157 18.72 34.20 2.41
C LEU A 157 19.34 34.34 1.01
N GLN A 158 19.39 33.24 0.24
CA GLN A 158 19.86 33.30 -1.15
C GLN A 158 18.99 34.21 -2.00
N ALA A 159 17.68 34.10 -1.92
CA ALA A 159 16.75 34.96 -2.65
C ALA A 159 16.89 36.43 -2.24
N TYR A 160 17.22 36.69 -0.97
CA TYR A 160 17.48 38.03 -0.48
C TYR A 160 18.81 38.60 -1.04
N VAL A 161 19.86 37.79 -1.08
CA VAL A 161 21.14 38.16 -1.69
C VAL A 161 20.98 38.44 -3.18
N GLU A 162 20.27 37.59 -3.92
CA GLU A 162 19.99 37.82 -5.34
C GLU A 162 19.17 39.11 -5.60
N LYS A 163 18.25 39.45 -4.71
CA LYS A 163 17.51 40.73 -4.80
C LYS A 163 18.44 41.91 -4.54
N LEU A 164 19.32 41.84 -3.56
CA LEU A 164 20.31 42.88 -3.31
C LEU A 164 21.29 43.08 -4.46
N GLU A 165 21.68 42.00 -5.12
CA GLU A 165 22.56 42.05 -6.30
C GLU A 165 21.86 42.64 -7.52
N LYS A 166 20.55 42.40 -7.70
CA LYS A 166 19.74 42.90 -8.83
C LYS A 166 19.22 44.35 -8.62
N GLU A 167 18.90 44.73 -7.38
CA GLU A 167 18.29 46.03 -7.07
C GLU A 167 19.24 47.03 -6.41
N GLY A 168 20.49 46.64 -6.10
CA GLY A 168 21.47 47.50 -5.41
C GLY A 168 21.14 47.74 -3.93
N PRO A 169 22.09 48.31 -3.14
CA PRO A 169 21.98 48.38 -1.70
C PRO A 169 20.94 49.38 -1.13
N ALA A 170 20.09 49.97 -1.98
CA ALA A 170 19.12 50.99 -1.56
C ALA A 170 17.73 50.42 -1.17
N ALA A 171 17.49 49.14 -1.33
CA ALA A 171 16.16 48.53 -1.05
C ALA A 171 16.08 47.75 0.29
N ALA A 172 17.05 47.95 1.19
CA ALA A 172 17.07 47.26 2.48
C ALA A 172 16.29 48.02 3.58
N ALA A 173 15.00 48.23 3.40
CA ALA A 173 14.10 48.50 4.52
C ALA A 173 13.24 47.26 4.78
N PRO A 174 13.28 46.67 5.98
CA PRO A 174 12.44 45.56 6.31
C PRO A 174 11.00 46.04 6.46
N LYS A 175 10.18 45.84 5.42
CA LYS A 175 8.74 45.88 5.58
C LYS A 175 8.35 44.64 6.37
N ALA A 176 8.20 44.84 7.67
CA ALA A 176 7.56 43.87 8.55
C ALA A 176 6.11 43.69 8.09
N GLU A 177 5.88 42.77 7.21
CA GLU A 177 4.53 42.35 6.83
C GLU A 177 4.19 41.09 7.60
N ALA A 178 3.17 41.29 8.42
CA ALA A 178 2.56 40.39 9.37
C ALA A 178 2.53 38.94 8.92
N ALA A 179 2.99 38.04 9.79
CA ALA A 179 2.65 36.66 9.77
C ALA A 179 1.12 36.50 9.83
N PRO A 180 0.49 35.75 8.94
CA PRO A 180 -0.85 35.30 9.22
C PRO A 180 -0.76 34.24 10.33
N ALA A 181 -1.35 34.58 11.47
CA ALA A 181 -1.64 33.68 12.55
C ALA A 181 -2.59 32.60 12.00
N GLU A 182 -2.06 31.42 11.80
CA GLU A 182 -2.87 30.26 11.48
C GLU A 182 -3.60 29.82 12.75
N ALA A 183 -4.89 30.15 12.76
CA ALA A 183 -5.82 29.81 13.82
C ALA A 183 -5.86 28.29 13.99
N ALA A 184 -5.53 27.83 15.17
CA ALA A 184 -5.85 26.48 15.63
C ALA A 184 -7.37 26.29 15.60
N PRO A 185 -7.90 25.18 15.08
CA PRO A 185 -9.30 24.86 15.24
C PRO A 185 -9.56 24.49 16.71
N ALA A 186 -10.35 25.32 17.37
CA ALA A 186 -10.88 25.08 18.70
C ALA A 186 -11.70 23.79 18.69
N ALA A 187 -11.41 22.92 19.63
CA ALA A 187 -12.23 21.77 19.97
C ALA A 187 -13.58 22.27 20.50
N GLU A 188 -14.61 22.10 19.73
CA GLU A 188 -15.99 22.33 20.14
C GLU A 188 -16.49 21.07 20.86
N ALA A 189 -16.60 21.17 22.18
CA ALA A 189 -17.27 20.19 23.02
C ALA A 189 -18.78 20.37 22.85
N PRO A 190 -19.56 19.31 22.60
CA PRO A 190 -21.00 19.43 22.65
C PRO A 190 -21.47 19.50 24.12
N ALA A 191 -22.05 20.64 24.44
CA ALA A 191 -22.78 20.84 25.69
C ALA A 191 -23.99 19.88 25.77
N ALA A 192 -24.11 19.25 26.90
CA ALA A 192 -25.29 18.51 27.31
C ALA A 192 -26.48 19.48 27.42
N GLU A 193 -27.53 19.22 26.69
CA GLU A 193 -28.83 19.86 26.92
C GLU A 193 -29.82 18.82 27.40
N ALA A 194 -30.37 19.18 28.54
CA ALA A 194 -31.26 18.40 29.37
C ALA A 194 -32.61 18.16 28.69
N ALA A 195 -33.19 17.01 28.99
CA ALA A 195 -34.59 16.73 28.77
C ALA A 195 -35.51 17.68 29.55
N PRO A 196 -36.71 17.94 29.08
CA PRO A 196 -37.85 17.97 29.97
C PRO A 196 -38.85 16.87 29.70
N ALA A 197 -39.37 16.37 30.80
CA ALA A 197 -40.45 15.44 30.91
C ALA A 197 -41.82 16.10 30.64
N ALA A 198 -42.83 15.23 30.48
CA ALA A 198 -44.27 15.43 30.60
C ALA A 198 -45.01 15.74 29.27
N GLU A 199 -45.82 14.87 28.77
CA GLU A 199 -47.12 14.37 29.23
C GLU A 199 -47.52 13.13 28.42
#